data_46851708063e3768ef67f1332038e786
#
_entry.id   46851708063e3768ef67f1332038e786
#
_cell.length_a   1.000
_cell.length_b   1.000
_cell.length_c   1.000
_cell.angle_alpha   90.00
_cell.angle_beta   90.00
_cell.angle_gamma   90.00
#
_symmetry.space_group_name_H-M   'P 1'
#
loop_
_entity.id
_entity.type
_entity.pdbx_description
1 polymer ?
#
loop_
_entity_poly.entity_id
_entity_poly.type
_entity_poly.pdbx_seq_one_letter_code
_entity_poly.pdbx_strand_id
1 'polypeptide(L)'
;MAVQTGRWKRCVVMTVVLGAASAASMAQSRSFARKPPVETTASLGHGTRADLTGDDIIREMLEHNRLRNEQLQRYSAVRTYEIRNLDGKLAAEAVVRVDYQAPDKKEFKKTSEKGSGIVRHLVFDRLLQSEGETSSGRERHNSAITPTNYTFALAGEDEIGPYACFVLAVTPKRKDKYLFEGRVWIAADDFAIVRIAGHPAKKPSFWINRADFVREYQRINGFWLPRRDETHVEVKMYGRRVFTVDHEQYVINSPTPLQAGTGETNDPDEPLR
;
A
#
# COMPACT_ATOMS: atom_id res chain seq x y z
N MET A 1 9.21 40.03 -28.45
CA MET A 1 8.12 39.16 -27.98
C MET A 1 8.73 37.88 -27.39
N ALA A 2 8.95 37.85 -26.09
CA ALA A 2 9.55 36.71 -25.40
C ALA A 2 8.41 35.88 -24.79
N VAL A 3 8.26 34.64 -25.27
CA VAL A 3 7.22 33.70 -24.84
C VAL A 3 7.59 33.15 -23.47
N GLN A 4 6.79 33.50 -22.47
CA GLN A 4 6.86 32.90 -21.11
C GLN A 4 6.41 31.44 -21.14
N THR A 5 7.30 30.51 -21.42
CA THR A 5 7.03 29.06 -21.42
C THR A 5 7.47 28.34 -20.11
N GLY A 6 7.83 29.10 -19.06
CA GLY A 6 8.53 28.55 -17.88
C GLY A 6 7.67 28.11 -16.68
N ARG A 7 6.40 28.49 -16.56
CA ARG A 7 5.60 28.27 -15.32
C ARG A 7 4.58 27.12 -15.37
N TRP A 8 4.33 26.55 -16.52
CA TRP A 8 3.33 25.48 -16.68
C TRP A 8 3.79 24.07 -16.29
N LYS A 9 5.11 23.86 -16.18
CA LYS A 9 5.68 22.52 -15.92
C LYS A 9 5.65 22.06 -14.45
N ARG A 10 5.24 22.91 -13.50
CA ARG A 10 5.31 22.59 -12.06
C ARG A 10 3.99 22.13 -11.41
N CYS A 11 2.87 22.11 -12.13
CA CYS A 11 1.54 21.93 -11.53
C CYS A 11 0.80 20.61 -11.82
N VAL A 12 1.31 19.74 -12.69
CA VAL A 12 0.49 18.61 -13.21
C VAL A 12 0.70 17.30 -12.48
N VAL A 13 1.68 17.20 -11.59
CA VAL A 13 1.95 15.93 -10.87
C VAL A 13 2.01 16.19 -9.38
N MET A 14 0.88 16.50 -8.83
CA MET A 14 0.70 16.34 -7.40
C MET A 14 0.10 14.96 -7.16
N THR A 15 0.97 14.07 -6.89
CA THR A 15 0.87 12.87 -6.07
C THR A 15 -0.56 12.43 -5.76
N VAL A 16 -1.13 11.55 -6.60
CA VAL A 16 -2.09 10.56 -6.12
C VAL A 16 -1.26 9.52 -5.36
N VAL A 17 -0.58 9.96 -4.32
CA VAL A 17 -0.07 9.07 -3.32
C VAL A 17 -1.17 8.95 -2.30
N LEU A 18 -2.04 8.02 -2.54
CA LEU A 18 -2.62 7.28 -1.44
C LEU A 18 -1.41 6.66 -0.75
N GLY A 19 -1.01 7.32 0.33
CA GLY A 19 0.05 6.82 1.15
C GLY A 19 -0.18 5.33 1.34
N ALA A 20 0.80 4.54 0.94
CA ALA A 20 0.84 3.16 1.34
C ALA A 20 0.77 3.19 2.86
N ALA A 21 -0.45 3.08 3.40
CA ALA A 21 -0.63 2.68 4.77
C ALA A 21 -0.08 1.27 4.82
N SER A 22 1.25 1.20 4.85
CA SER A 22 1.91 0.01 5.35
C SER A 22 1.29 -0.17 6.72
N ALA A 23 0.57 -1.25 6.90
CA ALA A 23 0.09 -1.70 8.20
C ALA A 23 1.31 -2.16 9.04
N ALA A 24 2.31 -1.29 9.16
CA ALA A 24 3.45 -1.44 10.03
C ALA A 24 3.15 -0.59 11.25
N SER A 25 2.58 -1.23 12.26
CA SER A 25 2.25 -0.67 13.54
C SER A 25 3.49 -0.20 14.30
N MET A 26 3.32 0.87 15.05
CA MET A 26 4.32 1.42 15.97
C MET A 26 4.63 0.44 17.10
N ALA A 27 5.89 0.07 17.21
CA ALA A 27 6.47 -0.34 18.48
C ALA A 27 7.01 0.92 19.18
N GLN A 28 6.26 1.49 20.10
CA GLN A 28 6.83 2.38 21.10
C GLN A 28 7.45 1.54 22.21
N SER A 29 8.78 1.46 22.24
CA SER A 29 9.55 0.97 23.37
C SER A 29 9.29 1.84 24.60
N ARG A 30 8.42 1.36 25.48
CA ARG A 30 8.47 1.73 26.90
C ARG A 30 8.84 0.48 27.67
N SER A 31 10.08 0.48 28.12
CA SER A 31 10.58 -0.43 29.15
C SER A 31 9.67 -0.37 30.38
N PHE A 32 8.96 -1.44 30.65
CA PHE A 32 8.37 -1.70 31.96
C PHE A 32 8.78 -3.05 32.49
N ALA A 33 9.21 -3.03 33.74
CA ALA A 33 9.74 -4.11 34.52
C ALA A 33 8.85 -5.35 34.52
N ARG A 34 9.50 -6.49 34.42
CA ARG A 34 8.94 -7.84 34.57
C ARG A 34 8.27 -8.03 35.94
N LYS A 35 6.99 -8.39 35.91
CA LYS A 35 6.32 -9.03 37.07
C LYS A 35 6.00 -10.47 36.69
N PRO A 36 6.17 -11.44 37.62
CA PRO A 36 6.06 -12.87 37.32
C PRO A 36 4.61 -13.28 37.03
N PRO A 37 4.39 -14.46 36.41
CA PRO A 37 3.10 -14.89 35.90
C PRO A 37 2.14 -15.30 37.02
N VAL A 38 0.92 -14.79 36.96
CA VAL A 38 -0.24 -15.34 37.65
C VAL A 38 -1.00 -16.16 36.60
N GLU A 39 -1.00 -17.46 36.77
CA GLU A 39 -1.92 -18.35 36.08
C GLU A 39 -3.35 -18.01 36.50
N THR A 40 -4.11 -17.44 35.58
CA THR A 40 -5.56 -17.39 35.69
C THR A 40 -6.11 -17.91 34.39
N THR A 41 -6.58 -19.13 34.38
CA THR A 41 -7.46 -19.70 33.38
C THR A 41 -8.76 -18.89 33.35
N ALA A 42 -8.79 -17.80 32.62
CA ALA A 42 -10.00 -17.14 32.24
C ALA A 42 -10.46 -17.76 30.92
N SER A 43 -11.46 -18.60 30.98
CA SER A 43 -12.30 -19.01 29.85
C SER A 43 -12.84 -17.73 29.19
N LEU A 44 -12.22 -17.32 28.10
CA LEU A 44 -12.76 -16.28 27.24
C LEU A 44 -14.02 -16.86 26.59
N GLY A 45 -15.17 -16.36 27.05
CA GLY A 45 -16.46 -16.65 26.45
C GLY A 45 -16.39 -16.39 24.95
N HIS A 46 -16.71 -17.42 24.17
CA HIS A 46 -16.97 -17.31 22.74
C HIS A 46 -18.20 -16.42 22.56
N GLY A 47 -17.99 -15.10 22.45
CA GLY A 47 -18.97 -14.22 21.84
C GLY A 47 -19.21 -14.73 20.42
N THR A 48 -20.44 -15.04 20.10
CA THR A 48 -20.82 -15.50 18.77
C THR A 48 -20.39 -14.46 17.75
N ARG A 49 -19.85 -14.87 16.61
CA ARG A 49 -19.36 -14.02 15.50
C ARG A 49 -20.37 -12.93 15.07
N ALA A 50 -21.64 -13.13 15.42
CA ALA A 50 -22.76 -12.21 15.17
C ALA A 50 -22.76 -10.93 16.04
N ASP A 51 -21.95 -10.85 17.12
CA ASP A 51 -22.02 -9.77 18.09
C ASP A 51 -20.85 -8.77 17.96
N LEU A 52 -19.93 -8.97 17.00
CA LEU A 52 -18.76 -8.09 16.82
C LEU A 52 -19.17 -6.73 16.25
N THR A 53 -18.79 -5.67 16.96
CA THR A 53 -18.91 -4.29 16.46
C THR A 53 -17.74 -3.94 15.52
N GLY A 54 -17.90 -2.87 14.74
CA GLY A 54 -16.80 -2.36 13.91
C GLY A 54 -15.53 -2.02 14.72
N ASP A 55 -15.71 -1.51 15.94
CA ASP A 55 -14.58 -1.17 16.83
C ASP A 55 -13.89 -2.43 17.39
N ASP A 56 -14.64 -3.50 17.65
CA ASP A 56 -14.07 -4.79 18.06
C ASP A 56 -13.22 -5.39 16.95
N ILE A 57 -13.73 -5.41 15.72
CA ILE A 57 -13.00 -5.91 14.55
C ILE A 57 -11.70 -5.11 14.33
N ILE A 58 -11.75 -3.78 14.46
CA ILE A 58 -10.55 -2.94 14.33
C ILE A 58 -9.55 -3.19 15.45
N ARG A 59 -9.99 -3.42 16.68
CA ARG A 59 -9.09 -3.74 17.79
C ARG A 59 -8.34 -5.05 17.53
N GLU A 60 -9.06 -6.09 17.12
CA GLU A 60 -8.45 -7.38 16.75
C GLU A 60 -7.49 -7.21 15.55
N MET A 61 -7.91 -6.50 14.50
CA MET A 61 -7.05 -6.19 13.35
C MET A 61 -5.74 -5.53 13.79
N LEU A 62 -5.79 -4.54 14.66
CA LEU A 62 -4.60 -3.80 15.11
C LEU A 62 -3.65 -4.70 15.91
N GLU A 63 -4.19 -5.54 16.79
CA GLU A 63 -3.38 -6.46 17.59
C GLU A 63 -2.74 -7.55 16.71
N HIS A 64 -3.49 -8.18 15.83
CA HIS A 64 -2.96 -9.17 14.90
C HIS A 64 -1.92 -8.57 13.95
N ASN A 65 -2.13 -7.32 13.49
CA ASN A 65 -1.15 -6.62 12.67
C ASN A 65 0.15 -6.33 13.45
N ARG A 66 0.04 -5.94 14.71
CA ARG A 66 1.22 -5.73 15.57
C ARG A 66 2.07 -7.01 15.64
N LEU A 67 1.46 -8.16 15.93
CA LEU A 67 2.14 -9.45 16.03
C LEU A 67 2.80 -9.85 14.69
N ARG A 68 2.08 -9.69 13.56
CA ARG A 68 2.64 -9.98 12.22
C ARG A 68 3.84 -9.10 11.90
N ASN A 69 3.77 -7.81 12.24
CA ASN A 69 4.84 -6.86 11.96
C ASN A 69 6.11 -7.13 12.76
N GLU A 70 6.00 -7.64 13.98
CA GLU A 70 7.15 -8.06 14.78
C GLU A 70 7.90 -9.23 14.13
N GLN A 71 7.20 -10.08 13.39
CA GLN A 71 7.77 -11.24 12.70
C GLN A 71 8.34 -10.90 11.31
N LEU A 72 7.86 -9.82 10.66
CA LEU A 72 8.31 -9.41 9.34
C LEU A 72 9.60 -8.59 9.45
N GLN A 73 10.74 -9.24 9.31
CA GLN A 73 12.05 -8.59 9.43
C GLN A 73 12.50 -7.95 8.12
N ARG A 74 12.25 -8.63 6.99
CA ARG A 74 12.62 -8.14 5.66
C ARG A 74 11.76 -8.76 4.56
N TYR A 75 11.67 -8.08 3.45
CA TYR A 75 11.23 -8.68 2.20
C TYR A 75 11.84 -7.96 1.01
N SER A 76 11.96 -8.68 -0.11
CA SER A 76 12.19 -8.11 -1.43
C SER A 76 10.98 -8.38 -2.31
N ALA A 77 10.67 -7.46 -3.22
CA ALA A 77 9.58 -7.59 -4.17
C ALA A 77 9.90 -6.86 -5.48
N VAL A 78 9.26 -7.26 -6.56
CA VAL A 78 9.22 -6.51 -7.81
C VAL A 78 7.89 -5.81 -7.93
N ARG A 79 7.90 -4.53 -8.29
CA ARG A 79 6.71 -3.73 -8.53
C ARG A 79 6.69 -3.24 -9.97
N THR A 80 5.58 -3.49 -10.65
CA THR A 80 5.31 -2.94 -11.98
C THR A 80 4.30 -1.81 -11.86
N TYR A 81 4.73 -0.61 -12.21
CA TYR A 81 3.92 0.60 -12.23
C TYR A 81 3.46 0.87 -13.66
N GLU A 82 2.17 1.02 -13.88
CA GLU A 82 1.62 1.33 -15.19
C GLU A 82 0.68 2.53 -15.15
N ILE A 83 0.70 3.31 -16.22
CA ILE A 83 -0.29 4.35 -16.50
C ILE A 83 -0.93 4.03 -17.83
N ARG A 84 -2.26 3.86 -17.81
CA ARG A 84 -3.06 3.57 -19.01
C ARG A 84 -4.10 4.66 -19.24
N ASN A 85 -4.40 4.90 -20.52
CA ASN A 85 -5.56 5.66 -20.94
C ASN A 85 -6.82 4.84 -20.76
N LEU A 86 -8.01 5.44 -20.94
CA LEU A 86 -9.28 4.72 -20.87
C LEU A 86 -9.46 3.64 -21.93
N ASP A 87 -8.84 3.81 -23.09
CA ASP A 87 -8.79 2.82 -24.18
C ASP A 87 -7.86 1.65 -23.89
N GLY A 88 -7.28 1.59 -22.68
CA GLY A 88 -6.34 0.56 -22.24
C GLY A 88 -4.91 0.74 -22.75
N LYS A 89 -4.65 1.76 -23.59
CA LYS A 89 -3.31 1.99 -24.15
C LYS A 89 -2.32 2.40 -23.05
N LEU A 90 -1.19 1.70 -23.00
CA LEU A 90 -0.09 1.98 -22.09
C LEU A 90 0.56 3.33 -22.42
N ALA A 91 0.55 4.26 -21.48
CA ALA A 91 1.19 5.56 -21.60
C ALA A 91 2.61 5.56 -21.02
N ALA A 92 2.81 4.86 -19.92
CA ALA A 92 4.12 4.68 -19.29
C ALA A 92 4.12 3.44 -18.38
N GLU A 93 5.31 2.86 -18.22
CA GLU A 93 5.59 1.71 -17.35
C GLU A 93 6.93 1.93 -16.64
N ALA A 94 7.03 1.49 -15.40
CA ALA A 94 8.30 1.36 -14.70
C ALA A 94 8.30 0.08 -13.86
N VAL A 95 9.42 -0.64 -13.88
CA VAL A 95 9.64 -1.80 -13.01
C VAL A 95 10.66 -1.43 -11.95
N VAL A 96 10.31 -1.69 -10.70
CA VAL A 96 11.09 -1.28 -9.53
C VAL A 96 11.24 -2.46 -8.59
N ARG A 97 12.47 -2.77 -8.22
CA ARG A 97 12.74 -3.66 -7.10
C ARG A 97 12.64 -2.88 -5.81
N VAL A 98 11.96 -3.45 -4.84
CA VAL A 98 11.82 -2.90 -3.49
C VAL A 98 12.42 -3.87 -2.49
N ASP A 99 13.33 -3.38 -1.67
CA ASP A 99 13.89 -4.11 -0.55
C ASP A 99 13.46 -3.41 0.75
N TYR A 100 12.78 -4.15 1.63
CA TYR A 100 12.32 -3.69 2.93
C TYR A 100 13.12 -4.34 4.04
N GLN A 101 13.47 -3.56 5.04
CA GLN A 101 14.06 -4.01 6.29
C GLN A 101 13.38 -3.30 7.46
N ALA A 102 12.91 -4.10 8.42
CA ALA A 102 12.28 -3.58 9.63
C ALA A 102 13.23 -2.63 10.40
N PRO A 103 12.70 -1.60 11.08
CA PRO A 103 11.26 -1.33 11.23
C PRO A 103 10.67 -0.50 10.09
N ASP A 104 11.45 0.22 9.28
CA ASP A 104 10.93 1.23 8.34
C ASP A 104 11.82 1.50 7.11
N LYS A 105 12.97 0.83 7.00
CA LYS A 105 13.88 1.07 5.88
C LYS A 105 13.33 0.43 4.61
N LYS A 106 13.14 1.25 3.56
CA LYS A 106 12.80 0.80 2.20
C LYS A 106 13.78 1.37 1.20
N GLU A 107 14.28 0.49 0.35
CA GLU A 107 15.14 0.87 -0.77
C GLU A 107 14.42 0.54 -2.08
N PHE A 108 14.53 1.45 -3.05
CA PHE A 108 13.88 1.32 -4.35
C PHE A 108 14.96 1.35 -5.44
N LYS A 109 15.02 0.32 -6.26
CA LYS A 109 15.91 0.24 -7.40
C LYS A 109 15.09 0.08 -8.68
N LYS A 110 15.04 1.13 -9.48
CA LYS A 110 14.39 1.10 -10.79
C LYS A 110 15.20 0.23 -11.73
N THR A 111 14.57 -0.78 -12.33
CA THR A 111 15.21 -1.76 -13.23
C THR A 111 14.88 -1.52 -14.69
N SER A 112 13.67 -1.02 -14.99
CA SER A 112 13.29 -0.64 -16.34
C SER A 112 12.26 0.49 -16.36
N GLU A 113 12.19 1.20 -17.49
CA GLU A 113 11.20 2.23 -17.78
C GLU A 113 10.83 2.25 -19.26
N LYS A 114 9.54 2.43 -19.57
CA LYS A 114 9.03 2.60 -20.94
C LYS A 114 8.00 3.71 -21.02
N GLY A 115 7.78 4.27 -22.21
CA GLY A 115 6.74 5.28 -22.48
C GLY A 115 7.23 6.72 -22.40
N SER A 116 6.30 7.69 -22.26
CA SER A 116 6.58 9.12 -22.28
C SER A 116 7.54 9.57 -21.19
N GLY A 117 8.66 10.19 -21.54
CA GLY A 117 9.67 10.68 -20.58
C GLY A 117 9.10 11.68 -19.57
N ILE A 118 8.15 12.52 -19.99
CA ILE A 118 7.49 13.49 -19.10
C ILE A 118 6.67 12.76 -18.05
N VAL A 119 5.90 11.74 -18.43
CA VAL A 119 5.05 10.97 -17.52
C VAL A 119 5.94 10.19 -16.54
N ARG A 120 7.00 9.54 -17.03
CA ARG A 120 7.95 8.80 -16.20
C ARG A 120 8.55 9.66 -15.09
N HIS A 121 9.15 10.79 -15.48
CA HIS A 121 9.86 11.66 -14.54
C HIS A 121 8.93 12.37 -13.54
N LEU A 122 7.76 12.78 -14.00
CA LEU A 122 6.80 13.50 -13.14
C LEU A 122 5.98 12.60 -12.24
N VAL A 123 5.74 11.34 -12.61
CA VAL A 123 4.92 10.42 -11.84
C VAL A 123 5.77 9.47 -11.01
N PHE A 124 6.63 8.67 -11.67
CA PHE A 124 7.32 7.59 -10.97
C PHE A 124 8.38 8.07 -9.98
N ASP A 125 9.20 9.07 -10.34
CA ASP A 125 10.23 9.56 -9.42
C ASP A 125 9.62 10.22 -8.18
N ARG A 126 8.52 10.96 -8.33
CA ARG A 126 7.82 11.55 -7.19
C ARG A 126 7.07 10.53 -6.34
N LEU A 127 6.53 9.49 -6.98
CA LEU A 127 5.85 8.41 -6.26
C LEU A 127 6.84 7.66 -5.36
N LEU A 128 7.99 7.28 -5.90
CA LEU A 128 9.04 6.59 -5.15
C LEU A 128 9.60 7.48 -4.01
N GLN A 129 9.80 8.77 -4.28
CA GLN A 129 10.22 9.73 -3.25
C GLN A 129 9.19 9.82 -2.13
N SER A 130 7.90 9.93 -2.46
CA SER A 130 6.84 10.08 -1.45
C SER A 130 6.59 8.79 -0.66
N GLU A 131 6.80 7.61 -1.24
CA GLU A 131 6.77 6.36 -0.48
C GLU A 131 7.92 6.28 0.53
N GLY A 132 9.09 6.81 0.20
CA GLY A 132 10.20 6.95 1.13
C GLY A 132 9.88 7.89 2.29
N GLU A 133 9.24 9.03 2.01
CA GLU A 133 8.84 10.02 3.00
C GLU A 133 7.70 9.51 3.91
N THR A 134 6.67 8.86 3.35
CA THR A 134 5.52 8.31 4.11
C THR A 134 5.91 7.10 4.97
N SER A 135 7.05 6.50 4.74
CA SER A 135 7.60 5.47 5.61
C SER A 135 8.11 6.05 6.94
N SER A 136 8.29 7.37 7.05
CA SER A 136 8.75 8.02 8.28
C SER A 136 7.63 8.19 9.33
N GLY A 137 7.98 8.05 10.61
CA GLY A 137 7.07 7.79 11.72
C GLY A 137 5.83 8.69 11.86
N ARG A 138 5.91 10.01 11.61
CA ARG A 138 4.79 10.93 11.79
C ARG A 138 3.71 10.76 10.72
N GLU A 139 4.10 10.64 9.45
CA GLU A 139 3.15 10.50 8.34
C GLU A 139 2.48 9.14 8.35
N ARG A 140 3.21 8.10 8.73
CA ARG A 140 2.66 6.76 8.97
C ARG A 140 1.56 6.77 10.03
N HIS A 141 1.79 7.45 11.16
CA HIS A 141 0.78 7.60 12.21
C HIS A 141 -0.46 8.35 11.73
N ASN A 142 -0.26 9.41 10.95
CA ASN A 142 -1.34 10.27 10.45
C ASN A 142 -2.20 9.59 9.35
N SER A 143 -1.69 8.57 8.67
CA SER A 143 -2.37 7.83 7.61
C SER A 143 -2.91 6.46 8.06
N ALA A 144 -2.52 5.98 9.24
CA ALA A 144 -2.87 4.64 9.74
C ALA A 144 -4.38 4.46 9.89
N ILE A 145 -4.87 3.27 9.57
CA ILE A 145 -6.28 2.86 9.74
C ILE A 145 -6.49 2.51 11.21
N THR A 146 -6.74 3.54 12.01
CA THR A 146 -6.90 3.46 13.47
C THR A 146 -8.06 4.32 13.95
N PRO A 147 -8.61 4.07 15.14
CA PRO A 147 -9.63 4.90 15.76
C PRO A 147 -9.22 6.37 15.94
N THR A 148 -7.93 6.69 15.96
CA THR A 148 -7.43 8.07 16.01
C THR A 148 -7.78 8.84 14.73
N ASN A 149 -7.73 8.18 13.59
CA ASN A 149 -7.90 8.80 12.28
C ASN A 149 -9.30 8.62 11.69
N TYR A 150 -10.02 7.56 12.09
CA TYR A 150 -11.27 7.14 11.46
C TYR A 150 -12.35 6.77 12.48
N THR A 151 -13.59 6.81 12.05
CA THR A 151 -14.72 6.07 12.63
C THR A 151 -15.04 4.88 11.74
N PHE A 152 -15.49 3.78 12.36
CA PHE A 152 -15.76 2.51 11.71
C PHE A 152 -17.19 2.07 11.98
N ALA A 153 -17.86 1.58 10.95
CA ALA A 153 -19.18 0.96 11.07
C ALA A 153 -19.18 -0.37 10.33
N LEU A 154 -19.66 -1.44 10.96
CA LEU A 154 -19.85 -2.72 10.29
C LEU A 154 -20.94 -2.55 9.21
N ALA A 155 -20.56 -2.76 7.96
CA ALA A 155 -21.44 -2.62 6.79
C ALA A 155 -21.97 -3.96 6.29
N GLY A 156 -21.48 -5.08 6.84
CA GLY A 156 -21.87 -6.44 6.48
C GLY A 156 -20.69 -7.38 6.34
N GLU A 157 -20.92 -8.46 5.63
CA GLU A 157 -19.90 -9.47 5.29
C GLU A 157 -19.81 -9.62 3.77
N ASP A 158 -18.68 -10.11 3.28
CA ASP A 158 -18.41 -10.35 1.85
C ASP A 158 -17.38 -11.47 1.71
N GLU A 159 -17.18 -11.97 0.48
CA GLU A 159 -16.16 -12.96 0.16
C GLU A 159 -15.18 -12.37 -0.86
N ILE A 160 -13.88 -12.39 -0.53
CA ILE A 160 -12.80 -11.98 -1.43
C ILE A 160 -11.90 -13.18 -1.72
N GLY A 161 -12.10 -13.79 -2.89
CA GLY A 161 -11.45 -15.06 -3.22
C GLY A 161 -11.79 -16.14 -2.19
N PRO A 162 -10.80 -16.76 -1.52
CA PRO A 162 -11.07 -17.79 -0.51
C PRO A 162 -11.38 -17.23 0.89
N TYR A 163 -11.44 -15.92 1.06
CA TYR A 163 -11.52 -15.27 2.38
C TYR A 163 -12.92 -14.73 2.66
N ALA A 164 -13.58 -15.25 3.69
CA ALA A 164 -14.74 -14.59 4.29
C ALA A 164 -14.27 -13.34 5.03
N CYS A 165 -14.92 -12.21 4.79
CA CYS A 165 -14.49 -10.90 5.27
C CYS A 165 -15.61 -10.14 5.97
N PHE A 166 -15.28 -9.47 7.07
CA PHE A 166 -16.07 -8.35 7.57
C PHE A 166 -15.84 -7.12 6.69
N VAL A 167 -16.90 -6.40 6.34
CA VAL A 167 -16.83 -5.16 5.57
C VAL A 167 -17.08 -3.99 6.50
N LEU A 168 -16.10 -3.14 6.68
CA LEU A 168 -16.22 -1.92 7.47
C LEU A 168 -16.33 -0.70 6.58
N ALA A 169 -17.36 0.12 6.79
CA ALA A 169 -17.39 1.48 6.29
C ALA A 169 -16.45 2.34 7.12
N VAL A 170 -15.61 3.12 6.45
CA VAL A 170 -14.52 3.89 7.05
C VAL A 170 -14.70 5.36 6.70
N THR A 171 -14.89 6.19 7.74
CA THR A 171 -15.07 7.64 7.60
C THR A 171 -13.93 8.37 8.30
N PRO A 172 -13.17 9.23 7.61
CA PRO A 172 -12.06 9.96 8.20
C PRO A 172 -12.55 11.05 9.16
N LYS A 173 -11.88 11.18 10.30
CA LYS A 173 -12.20 12.20 11.33
C LYS A 173 -11.76 13.62 10.95
N ARG A 174 -10.97 13.75 9.89
CA ARG A 174 -10.50 15.04 9.35
C ARG A 174 -10.29 14.98 7.85
N LYS A 175 -10.34 16.13 7.18
CA LYS A 175 -10.05 16.27 5.75
C LYS A 175 -8.53 16.35 5.54
N ASP A 176 -7.90 15.24 5.26
CA ASP A 176 -6.47 15.12 5.02
C ASP A 176 -6.21 14.37 3.70
N LYS A 177 -5.13 14.72 2.99
CA LYS A 177 -4.75 14.06 1.73
C LYS A 177 -4.30 12.61 1.90
N TYR A 178 -3.90 12.23 3.11
CA TYR A 178 -3.46 10.87 3.46
C TYR A 178 -4.58 9.99 4.01
N LEU A 179 -5.75 10.57 4.28
CA LEU A 179 -6.92 9.83 4.71
C LEU A 179 -7.87 9.58 3.54
N PHE A 180 -8.71 8.56 3.69
CA PHE A 180 -9.70 8.19 2.67
C PHE A 180 -11.08 7.97 3.32
N GLU A 181 -12.10 8.01 2.50
CA GLU A 181 -13.44 7.57 2.83
C GLU A 181 -13.78 6.38 1.95
N GLY A 182 -14.33 5.29 2.51
CA GLY A 182 -14.62 4.09 1.74
C GLY A 182 -14.91 2.86 2.58
N ARG A 183 -14.37 1.72 2.15
CA ARG A 183 -14.56 0.42 2.80
C ARG A 183 -13.25 -0.32 2.96
N VAL A 184 -13.19 -1.13 4.03
CA VAL A 184 -12.10 -2.06 4.30
C VAL A 184 -12.68 -3.44 4.51
N TRP A 185 -12.13 -4.44 3.81
CA TRP A 185 -12.46 -5.85 3.97
C TRP A 185 -11.40 -6.50 4.85
N ILE A 186 -11.84 -7.10 5.95
CA ILE A 186 -11.00 -7.70 6.97
C ILE A 186 -11.32 -9.18 7.03
N ALA A 187 -10.34 -10.04 6.78
CA ALA A 187 -10.49 -11.49 6.85
C ALA A 187 -10.99 -11.91 8.23
N ALA A 188 -11.98 -12.78 8.25
CA ALA A 188 -12.63 -13.19 9.49
C ALA A 188 -11.85 -14.27 10.26
N ASP A 189 -10.84 -14.88 9.65
CA ASP A 189 -10.00 -15.92 10.26
C ASP A 189 -8.80 -15.36 11.03
N ASP A 190 -8.18 -14.28 10.53
CA ASP A 190 -6.96 -13.73 11.13
C ASP A 190 -6.94 -12.20 11.24
N PHE A 191 -8.09 -11.55 11.03
CA PHE A 191 -8.28 -10.10 11.12
C PHE A 191 -7.29 -9.28 10.27
N ALA A 192 -6.84 -9.82 9.16
CA ALA A 192 -6.00 -9.09 8.22
C ALA A 192 -6.82 -8.29 7.21
N ILE A 193 -6.27 -7.16 6.76
CA ILE A 193 -6.86 -6.41 5.65
C ILE A 193 -6.62 -7.18 4.35
N VAL A 194 -7.71 -7.51 3.64
CA VAL A 194 -7.71 -8.20 2.33
C VAL A 194 -7.86 -7.20 1.19
N ARG A 195 -8.71 -6.18 1.39
CA ARG A 195 -8.98 -5.14 0.38
C ARG A 195 -9.31 -3.82 1.06
N ILE A 196 -8.93 -2.73 0.40
CA ILE A 196 -9.35 -1.37 0.73
C ILE A 196 -9.89 -0.75 -0.56
N ALA A 197 -11.03 -0.08 -0.51
CA ALA A 197 -11.56 0.68 -1.64
C ALA A 197 -12.16 2.01 -1.16
N GLY A 198 -11.93 3.09 -1.90
CA GLY A 198 -12.45 4.39 -1.52
C GLY A 198 -11.90 5.53 -2.35
N HIS A 199 -12.02 6.72 -1.79
CA HIS A 199 -11.49 7.95 -2.38
C HIS A 199 -10.82 8.81 -1.29
N PRO A 200 -9.83 9.68 -1.65
CA PRO A 200 -9.17 10.54 -0.68
C PRO A 200 -10.15 11.48 0.03
N ALA A 201 -9.99 11.65 1.36
CA ALA A 201 -10.80 12.56 2.17
C ALA A 201 -10.65 14.03 1.78
N LYS A 202 -9.57 14.36 1.09
CA LYS A 202 -9.28 15.67 0.49
C LYS A 202 -8.77 15.48 -0.92
N LYS A 203 -9.28 16.26 -1.87
CA LYS A 203 -8.80 16.25 -3.25
C LYS A 203 -7.27 16.39 -3.29
N PRO A 204 -6.56 15.49 -3.97
CA PRO A 204 -5.09 15.50 -4.00
C PRO A 204 -4.52 16.76 -4.64
N SER A 205 -5.22 17.35 -5.63
CA SER A 205 -4.82 18.61 -6.25
C SER A 205 -6.01 19.29 -6.93
N PHE A 206 -5.83 20.58 -7.28
CA PHE A 206 -6.82 21.35 -8.05
C PHE A 206 -7.09 20.74 -9.45
N TRP A 207 -6.11 20.03 -10.01
CA TRP A 207 -6.21 19.42 -11.33
C TRP A 207 -6.92 18.06 -11.33
N ILE A 208 -7.11 17.45 -10.17
CA ILE A 208 -7.78 16.16 -10.03
C ILE A 208 -9.23 16.40 -9.62
N ASN A 209 -10.15 16.05 -10.51
CA ASN A 209 -11.58 16.13 -10.23
C ASN A 209 -12.01 15.00 -9.29
N ARG A 210 -11.57 13.78 -9.59
CA ARG A 210 -11.91 12.55 -8.87
C ARG A 210 -10.72 11.60 -8.88
N ALA A 211 -10.57 10.87 -7.78
CA ALA A 211 -9.65 9.75 -7.67
C ALA A 211 -10.33 8.66 -6.84
N ASP A 212 -10.59 7.52 -7.43
CA ASP A 212 -11.11 6.33 -6.74
C ASP A 212 -10.03 5.26 -6.79
N PHE A 213 -9.84 4.54 -5.70
CA PHE A 213 -8.81 3.52 -5.63
C PHE A 213 -9.31 2.21 -5.04
N VAL A 214 -8.64 1.14 -5.43
CA VAL A 214 -8.74 -0.19 -4.83
C VAL A 214 -7.33 -0.67 -4.54
N ARG A 215 -7.10 -1.17 -3.33
CA ARG A 215 -5.88 -1.86 -2.93
C ARG A 215 -6.23 -3.25 -2.48
N GLU A 216 -5.53 -4.24 -3.01
CA GLU A 216 -5.70 -5.65 -2.68
C GLU A 216 -4.43 -6.21 -2.06
N TYR A 217 -4.64 -7.13 -1.13
CA TYR A 217 -3.57 -7.83 -0.43
C TYR A 217 -3.62 -9.31 -0.76
N GLN A 218 -2.47 -9.98 -0.56
CA GLN A 218 -2.31 -11.42 -0.71
C GLN A 218 -1.60 -11.99 0.51
N ARG A 219 -1.93 -13.21 0.86
CA ARG A 219 -1.29 -13.93 1.96
C ARG A 219 -0.13 -14.77 1.42
N ILE A 220 1.09 -14.50 1.88
CA ILE A 220 2.31 -15.21 1.49
C ILE A 220 3.04 -15.61 2.78
N ASN A 221 3.23 -16.90 3.01
CA ASN A 221 3.90 -17.45 4.19
C ASN A 221 3.38 -16.88 5.52
N GLY A 222 2.05 -16.66 5.63
CA GLY A 222 1.40 -16.10 6.81
C GLY A 222 1.40 -14.57 6.90
N PHE A 223 2.10 -13.86 6.00
CA PHE A 223 2.11 -12.40 5.93
C PHE A 223 1.14 -11.89 4.87
N TRP A 224 0.42 -10.81 5.20
CA TRP A 224 -0.42 -10.10 4.26
C TRP A 224 0.34 -8.93 3.64
N LEU A 225 0.60 -9.03 2.34
CA LEU A 225 1.40 -8.08 1.58
C LEU A 225 0.58 -7.53 0.41
N PRO A 226 0.84 -6.30 -0.05
CA PRO A 226 0.16 -5.74 -1.21
C PRO A 226 0.26 -6.69 -2.41
N ARG A 227 -0.84 -6.84 -3.16
CA ARG A 227 -0.91 -7.58 -4.42
C ARG A 227 -1.04 -6.62 -5.59
N ARG A 228 -2.04 -5.73 -5.52
CA ARG A 228 -2.35 -4.77 -6.56
C ARG A 228 -2.95 -3.50 -5.99
N ASP A 229 -2.47 -2.38 -6.45
CA ASP A 229 -3.08 -1.07 -6.27
C ASP A 229 -3.62 -0.61 -7.62
N GLU A 230 -4.87 -0.17 -7.68
CA GLU A 230 -5.47 0.42 -8.86
C GLU A 230 -6.13 1.75 -8.50
N THR A 231 -5.83 2.80 -9.26
CA THR A 231 -6.39 4.12 -9.04
C THR A 231 -6.94 4.68 -10.35
N HIS A 232 -8.22 5.00 -10.35
CA HIS A 232 -8.89 5.69 -11.44
C HIS A 232 -8.90 7.19 -11.17
N VAL A 233 -8.22 7.97 -12.01
CA VAL A 233 -8.08 9.42 -11.84
C VAL A 233 -8.75 10.15 -12.98
N GLU A 234 -9.52 11.17 -12.65
CA GLU A 234 -10.03 12.14 -13.62
C GLU A 234 -9.24 13.43 -13.50
N VAL A 235 -8.43 13.72 -14.52
CA VAL A 235 -7.55 14.90 -14.59
C VAL A 235 -8.17 15.95 -15.51
N LYS A 236 -8.31 17.19 -15.02
CA LYS A 236 -8.80 18.31 -15.83
C LYS A 236 -7.96 18.44 -17.10
N MET A 237 -8.62 18.60 -18.25
CA MET A 237 -8.02 18.74 -19.59
C MET A 237 -7.30 17.51 -20.14
N TYR A 238 -6.97 16.51 -19.32
CA TYR A 238 -6.27 15.28 -19.76
C TYR A 238 -7.16 14.04 -19.73
N GLY A 239 -8.41 14.18 -19.21
CA GLY A 239 -9.38 13.10 -19.13
C GLY A 239 -9.02 12.06 -18.06
N ARG A 240 -9.59 10.86 -18.23
CA ARG A 240 -9.43 9.77 -17.26
C ARG A 240 -8.17 8.96 -17.54
N ARG A 241 -7.54 8.50 -16.47
CA ARG A 241 -6.37 7.62 -16.49
C ARG A 241 -6.54 6.53 -15.45
N VAL A 242 -5.96 5.37 -15.71
CA VAL A 242 -5.83 4.28 -14.75
C VAL A 242 -4.36 4.15 -14.41
N PHE A 243 -4.07 4.19 -13.14
CA PHE A 243 -2.76 3.94 -12.58
C PHE A 243 -2.80 2.62 -11.81
N THR A 244 -1.89 1.70 -12.12
CA THR A 244 -1.78 0.41 -11.42
C THR A 244 -0.39 0.19 -10.88
N VAL A 245 -0.31 -0.53 -9.77
CA VAL A 245 0.93 -1.07 -9.21
C VAL A 245 0.70 -2.53 -8.91
N ASP A 246 1.31 -3.42 -9.67
CA ASP A 246 1.32 -4.84 -9.38
C ASP A 246 2.55 -5.19 -8.54
N HIS A 247 2.36 -6.00 -7.50
CA HIS A 247 3.41 -6.40 -6.57
C HIS A 247 3.62 -7.90 -6.66
N GLU A 248 4.82 -8.29 -7.07
CA GLU A 248 5.14 -9.67 -7.42
C GLU A 248 6.49 -10.12 -6.83
N GLN A 249 6.80 -11.39 -6.99
CA GLN A 249 8.09 -11.99 -6.65
C GLN A 249 8.57 -11.68 -5.22
N TYR A 250 7.67 -11.82 -4.26
CA TYR A 250 8.02 -11.64 -2.86
C TYR A 250 8.97 -12.72 -2.35
N VAL A 251 10.08 -12.28 -1.73
CA VAL A 251 10.98 -13.11 -0.94
C VAL A 251 10.99 -12.56 0.47
N ILE A 252 10.52 -13.36 1.44
CA ILE A 252 10.25 -12.91 2.81
C ILE A 252 11.25 -13.53 3.77
N ASN A 253 11.82 -12.72 4.68
CA ASN A 253 12.74 -13.12 5.74
C ASN A 253 13.95 -13.94 5.28
N SER A 254 14.29 -13.89 3.97
CA SER A 254 15.48 -14.53 3.42
C SER A 254 16.73 -13.68 3.68
N PRO A 255 17.89 -14.28 4.00
CA PRO A 255 19.15 -13.55 4.13
C PRO A 255 19.68 -13.04 2.78
N THR A 256 19.26 -13.63 1.65
CA THR A 256 19.76 -13.29 0.32
C THR A 256 18.76 -12.41 -0.42
N PRO A 257 19.16 -11.20 -0.88
CA PRO A 257 18.34 -10.39 -1.76
C PRO A 257 18.06 -11.13 -3.09
N LEU A 258 16.93 -10.81 -3.75
CA LEU A 258 16.67 -11.25 -5.12
C LEU A 258 17.84 -10.82 -6.02
N GLN A 259 18.51 -11.75 -6.65
CA GLN A 259 19.47 -11.42 -7.70
C GLN A 259 18.70 -10.83 -8.88
N ALA A 260 19.13 -9.66 -9.37
CA ALA A 260 18.65 -9.16 -10.65
C ALA A 260 19.03 -10.21 -11.69
N GLY A 261 18.04 -10.80 -12.37
CA GLY A 261 18.30 -11.71 -13.46
C GLY A 261 19.16 -11.00 -14.50
N THR A 262 20.44 -11.28 -14.49
CA THR A 262 21.30 -11.06 -15.64
C THR A 262 20.78 -12.01 -16.69
N GLY A 263 20.07 -11.48 -17.69
CA GLY A 263 19.83 -12.20 -18.92
C GLY A 263 21.19 -12.56 -19.51
N GLU A 264 21.64 -13.75 -19.21
CA GLU A 264 22.74 -14.38 -19.90
C GLU A 264 22.22 -14.70 -21.29
N THR A 265 22.50 -13.80 -22.23
CA THR A 265 22.47 -14.12 -23.64
C THR A 265 23.60 -15.13 -23.85
N ASN A 266 23.24 -16.42 -23.88
CA ASN A 266 24.08 -17.43 -24.49
C ASN A 266 24.21 -17.04 -25.96
N ASP A 267 25.35 -16.48 -26.30
CA ASP A 267 25.80 -16.31 -27.66
C ASP A 267 26.38 -17.68 -28.09
N PRO A 268 25.82 -18.37 -29.11
CA PRO A 268 26.26 -19.69 -29.49
C PRO A 268 27.47 -19.70 -30.43
N ASP A 269 28.17 -18.59 -30.66
CA ASP A 269 29.28 -18.47 -31.59
C ASP A 269 30.60 -18.02 -30.93
N GLU A 270 31.20 -18.87 -30.08
CA GLU A 270 32.63 -18.73 -29.78
C GLU A 270 33.37 -19.97 -30.34
N PRO A 271 34.21 -19.81 -31.37
CA PRO A 271 34.96 -20.93 -31.94
C PRO A 271 36.14 -21.32 -31.03
N LEU A 272 36.18 -22.60 -30.69
CA LEU A 272 37.31 -23.26 -30.02
C LEU A 272 38.65 -22.93 -30.70
N ARG A 273 39.55 -22.37 -29.95
CA ARG A 273 40.99 -22.42 -30.22
C ARG A 273 41.74 -22.95 -29.01
#